data_d9b55558f5c5f0797eaa84792a3d5149
#
_entry.id   d9b55558f5c5f0797eaa84792a3d5149
#
_cell.length_a   1.000
_cell.length_b   1.000
_cell.length_c   1.000
_cell.angle_alpha   90.00
_cell.angle_beta   90.00
_cell.angle_gamma   90.00
#
_symmetry.space_group_name_H-M   'P 1'
#
loop_
_entity.id
_entity.type
_entity.pdbx_description
1 polymer ?
#
loop_
_entity_poly.entity_id
_entity_poly.type
_entity_poly.pdbx_seq_one_letter_code
_entity_poly.pdbx_strand_id
1 'polypeptide(L)'
;RSHADVTDPNLTSLKALLELKEELKDTVTLQIVSFPQEGMYSYEGPHGESGAELVEEGLKMGADCVGGIPHFEQCREFGEHSMHTVVELASKYDKLIDVHCDETDDPNSRYVELLSALAYKAGIGPKVTASHTCSLGSADNAYFFHLTKLLKAAHINFACAPTENLYLQGRQDTFPKRRGITRVKELTEAGVNVSLGQDSMQDPWYPLGNGNMMLILDYVLHLAQMMSFEEIDDALKFLTVNGATTLGLRDMYGLETGKPANFIVLDADSLFNA
;
A
#
# COMPACT_ATOMS: atom_id res chain seq x y z
N ARG A 1 0.24 -8.30 5.09
CA ARG A 1 1.50 -7.65 4.69
C ARG A 1 1.85 -6.64 5.77
N SER A 2 3.09 -6.67 6.25
CA SER A 2 3.59 -5.80 7.30
C SER A 2 4.89 -5.14 6.85
N HIS A 3 5.08 -3.86 7.20
CA HIS A 3 6.28 -3.11 6.91
C HIS A 3 7.27 -3.24 8.08
N ALA A 4 8.48 -3.69 7.79
CA ALA A 4 9.58 -3.77 8.75
C ALA A 4 10.53 -2.61 8.48
N ASP A 5 10.61 -1.66 9.40
CA ASP A 5 11.59 -0.59 9.29
C ASP A 5 13.01 -1.17 9.33
N VAL A 6 13.76 -0.90 8.26
CA VAL A 6 15.16 -1.32 8.12
C VAL A 6 16.13 -0.17 8.37
N THR A 7 15.66 1.05 8.64
CA THR A 7 16.52 2.16 9.07
C THR A 7 16.92 2.06 10.56
N ASP A 8 16.52 0.98 11.24
CA ASP A 8 17.20 0.46 12.43
C ASP A 8 18.40 -0.40 12.00
N PRO A 9 19.66 0.00 12.27
CA PRO A 9 20.86 -0.71 11.82
C PRO A 9 20.96 -2.14 12.36
N ASN A 10 20.27 -2.44 13.46
CA ASN A 10 20.20 -3.80 14.01
C ASN A 10 19.15 -4.67 13.29
N LEU A 11 18.34 -4.10 12.42
CA LEU A 11 17.22 -4.76 11.72
C LEU A 11 16.29 -5.51 12.70
N THR A 12 16.03 -4.91 13.88
CA THR A 12 15.30 -5.55 14.98
C THR A 12 13.88 -5.88 14.58
N SER A 13 13.18 -4.92 13.99
CA SER A 13 11.80 -5.09 13.49
C SER A 13 11.72 -6.19 12.44
N LEU A 14 12.65 -6.20 11.47
CA LEU A 14 12.69 -7.21 10.40
C LEU A 14 12.93 -8.61 10.98
N LYS A 15 13.91 -8.76 11.87
CA LYS A 15 14.22 -10.06 12.51
C LYS A 15 13.02 -10.61 13.27
N ALA A 16 12.35 -9.76 14.07
CA ALA A 16 11.16 -10.14 14.83
C ALA A 16 10.02 -10.58 13.91
N LEU A 17 9.78 -9.86 12.81
CA LEU A 17 8.73 -10.24 11.84
C LEU A 17 9.07 -11.51 11.06
N LEU A 18 10.35 -11.78 10.77
CA LEU A 18 10.79 -13.03 10.14
C LEU A 18 10.58 -14.22 11.07
N GLU A 19 10.87 -14.09 12.36
CA GLU A 19 10.58 -15.11 13.38
C GLU A 19 9.07 -15.35 13.48
N LEU A 20 8.28 -14.28 13.60
CA LEU A 20 6.82 -14.36 13.68
C LEU A 20 6.20 -15.00 12.42
N LYS A 21 6.75 -14.72 11.24
CA LYS A 21 6.32 -15.32 9.98
C LYS A 21 6.46 -16.85 10.01
N GLU A 22 7.57 -17.35 10.55
CA GLU A 22 7.79 -18.78 10.68
C GLU A 22 6.86 -19.42 11.75
N GLU A 23 6.67 -18.75 12.88
CA GLU A 23 5.76 -19.22 13.94
C GLU A 23 4.31 -19.31 13.48
N LEU A 24 3.85 -18.36 12.67
CA LEU A 24 2.44 -18.25 12.24
C LEU A 24 2.16 -18.89 10.88
N LYS A 25 3.12 -19.51 10.23
CA LYS A 25 2.99 -20.01 8.83
C LYS A 25 1.79 -20.94 8.58
N ASP A 26 1.36 -21.67 9.59
CA ASP A 26 0.22 -22.60 9.50
C ASP A 26 -1.13 -21.91 9.80
N THR A 27 -1.09 -20.65 10.27
CA THR A 27 -2.27 -19.89 10.69
C THR A 27 -2.56 -18.72 9.78
N VAL A 28 -1.51 -17.99 9.37
CA VAL A 28 -1.65 -16.76 8.56
C VAL A 28 -0.51 -16.65 7.54
N THR A 29 -0.82 -16.16 6.35
CA THR A 29 0.19 -15.80 5.35
C THR A 29 0.71 -14.40 5.65
N LEU A 30 1.91 -14.29 6.21
CA LEU A 30 2.57 -13.01 6.48
C LEU A 30 3.57 -12.69 5.37
N GLN A 31 3.37 -11.55 4.68
CA GLN A 31 4.35 -10.94 3.78
C GLN A 31 5.04 -9.78 4.50
N ILE A 32 6.37 -9.70 4.37
CA ILE A 32 7.18 -8.68 5.01
C ILE A 32 7.76 -7.75 3.95
N VAL A 33 7.58 -6.45 4.15
CA VAL A 33 8.19 -5.39 3.33
C VAL A 33 9.46 -4.93 4.01
N SER A 34 10.59 -5.00 3.32
CA SER A 34 11.83 -4.34 3.74
C SER A 34 11.67 -2.84 3.46
N PHE A 35 11.43 -2.05 4.52
CA PHE A 35 10.90 -0.68 4.41
C PHE A 35 11.85 0.36 4.99
N PRO A 36 12.30 1.35 4.19
CA PRO A 36 13.20 2.40 4.64
C PRO A 36 12.41 3.59 5.20
N GLN A 37 11.97 3.53 6.46
CA GLN A 37 11.12 4.55 7.10
C GLN A 37 11.70 5.97 6.97
N GLU A 38 13.02 6.12 7.09
CA GLU A 38 13.71 7.41 7.04
C GLU A 38 14.24 7.76 5.63
N GLY A 39 13.81 7.01 4.60
CA GLY A 39 14.23 7.17 3.21
C GLY A 39 15.38 6.24 2.80
N MET A 40 15.54 6.06 1.49
CA MET A 40 16.63 5.26 0.91
C MET A 40 17.92 6.06 0.79
N TYR A 41 17.81 7.33 0.41
CA TYR A 41 18.94 8.22 0.09
C TYR A 41 19.07 9.39 1.06
N SER A 42 18.03 9.68 1.81
CA SER A 42 18.04 10.70 2.87
C SER A 42 18.57 10.17 4.20
N TYR A 43 18.56 8.85 4.36
CA TYR A 43 19.04 8.18 5.57
C TYR A 43 20.51 7.78 5.42
N GLU A 44 21.28 8.04 6.48
CA GLU A 44 22.65 7.54 6.69
C GLU A 44 22.73 6.88 8.07
N GLY A 45 23.01 5.59 8.09
CA GLY A 45 23.16 4.81 9.29
C GLY A 45 24.45 5.13 10.06
N PRO A 46 24.60 4.62 11.29
CA PRO A 46 25.73 4.96 12.17
C PRO A 46 27.09 4.46 11.66
N HIS A 47 27.11 3.56 10.67
CA HIS A 47 28.34 3.06 10.01
C HIS A 47 28.44 3.51 8.56
N GLY A 48 27.60 4.45 8.13
CA GLY A 48 27.56 4.98 6.77
C GLY A 48 26.68 4.18 5.80
N GLU A 49 25.84 3.25 6.30
CA GLU A 49 24.89 2.51 5.47
C GLU A 49 23.78 3.44 4.96
N SER A 50 23.47 3.37 3.68
CA SER A 50 22.27 4.01 3.12
C SER A 50 21.02 3.17 3.39
N GLY A 51 19.84 3.81 3.40
CA GLY A 51 18.58 3.08 3.48
C GLY A 51 18.42 2.06 2.35
N ALA A 52 18.93 2.35 1.15
CA ALA A 52 18.90 1.43 0.01
C ALA A 52 19.70 0.14 0.26
N GLU A 53 20.89 0.24 0.87
CA GLU A 53 21.70 -0.93 1.27
C GLU A 53 21.00 -1.77 2.33
N LEU A 54 20.34 -1.13 3.29
CA LEU A 54 19.58 -1.82 4.34
C LEU A 54 18.32 -2.50 3.78
N VAL A 55 17.62 -1.87 2.82
CA VAL A 55 16.51 -2.52 2.09
C VAL A 55 17.01 -3.77 1.39
N GLU A 56 18.13 -3.70 0.67
CA GLU A 56 18.70 -4.85 -0.01
C GLU A 56 19.10 -5.97 0.96
N GLU A 57 19.65 -5.62 2.11
CA GLU A 57 19.99 -6.60 3.15
C GLU A 57 18.73 -7.29 3.68
N GLY A 58 17.65 -6.54 3.91
CA GLY A 58 16.37 -7.11 4.32
C GLY A 58 15.79 -8.11 3.32
N LEU A 59 15.96 -7.86 2.02
CA LEU A 59 15.57 -8.80 0.96
C LEU A 59 16.41 -10.09 1.00
N LYS A 60 17.72 -9.98 1.24
CA LYS A 60 18.62 -11.14 1.39
C LYS A 60 18.28 -11.96 2.62
N MET A 61 17.79 -11.33 3.70
CA MET A 61 17.33 -12.02 4.91
C MET A 61 15.99 -12.74 4.74
N GLY A 62 15.21 -12.43 3.71
CA GLY A 62 13.96 -13.15 3.42
C GLY A 62 12.70 -12.29 3.39
N ALA A 63 12.80 -10.96 3.36
CA ALA A 63 11.65 -10.11 3.10
C ALA A 63 11.02 -10.43 1.72
N ASP A 64 9.71 -10.26 1.64
CA ASP A 64 8.90 -10.63 0.46
C ASP A 64 8.75 -9.47 -0.53
N CYS A 65 8.83 -8.24 -0.04
CA CYS A 65 8.56 -7.03 -0.80
C CYS A 65 9.68 -6.01 -0.62
N VAL A 66 9.94 -5.24 -1.68
CA VAL A 66 10.75 -4.03 -1.64
C VAL A 66 9.86 -2.86 -1.23
N GLY A 67 10.22 -2.18 -0.16
CA GLY A 67 9.57 -0.95 0.30
C GLY A 67 10.18 0.31 -0.29
N GLY A 68 9.54 1.44 -0.06
CA GLY A 68 10.01 2.78 -0.42
C GLY A 68 9.05 3.85 0.10
N ILE A 69 9.58 5.05 0.29
CA ILE A 69 8.82 6.23 0.77
C ILE A 69 9.33 7.50 0.08
N PRO A 70 9.11 7.66 -1.25
CA PRO A 70 9.77 8.68 -2.05
C PRO A 70 9.41 10.12 -1.67
N HIS A 71 8.20 10.36 -1.14
CA HIS A 71 7.76 11.69 -0.73
C HIS A 71 8.39 12.15 0.60
N PHE A 72 9.02 11.24 1.34
CA PHE A 72 9.72 11.52 2.59
C PHE A 72 11.21 11.79 2.38
N GLU A 73 11.73 11.54 1.19
CA GLU A 73 13.11 11.88 0.85
C GLU A 73 13.34 13.39 0.91
N GLN A 74 14.58 13.80 1.20
CA GLN A 74 14.96 15.22 1.38
C GLN A 74 14.69 16.10 0.15
N CYS A 75 14.71 15.52 -1.05
CA CYS A 75 14.41 16.23 -2.28
C CYS A 75 13.76 15.30 -3.32
N ARG A 76 13.18 15.92 -4.36
CA ARG A 76 12.50 15.20 -5.44
C ARG A 76 13.41 14.20 -6.14
N GLU A 77 14.64 14.60 -6.40
CA GLU A 77 15.64 13.78 -7.11
C GLU A 77 15.96 12.51 -6.34
N PHE A 78 16.02 12.57 -5.01
CA PHE A 78 16.20 11.38 -4.18
C PHE A 78 14.98 10.48 -4.22
N GLY A 79 13.77 11.05 -4.18
CA GLY A 79 12.54 10.30 -4.34
C GLY A 79 12.42 9.61 -5.70
N GLU A 80 12.80 10.28 -6.80
CA GLU A 80 12.85 9.69 -8.13
C GLU A 80 13.90 8.57 -8.20
N HIS A 81 15.08 8.79 -7.61
CA HIS A 81 16.13 7.77 -7.54
C HIS A 81 15.69 6.54 -6.75
N SER A 82 15.00 6.74 -5.62
CA SER A 82 14.47 5.63 -4.82
C SER A 82 13.47 4.77 -5.61
N MET A 83 12.64 5.36 -6.48
CA MET A 83 11.72 4.59 -7.33
C MET A 83 12.45 3.72 -8.36
N HIS A 84 13.55 4.20 -8.94
CA HIS A 84 14.39 3.37 -9.81
C HIS A 84 14.99 2.19 -9.04
N THR A 85 15.54 2.44 -7.86
CA THR A 85 16.15 1.41 -7.00
C THR A 85 15.12 0.36 -6.55
N VAL A 86 13.90 0.78 -6.20
CA VAL A 86 12.81 -0.15 -5.85
C VAL A 86 12.56 -1.14 -6.99
N VAL A 87 12.43 -0.66 -8.23
CA VAL A 87 12.16 -1.52 -9.39
C VAL A 87 13.38 -2.40 -9.74
N GLU A 88 14.59 -1.88 -9.59
CA GLU A 88 15.84 -2.63 -9.82
C GLU A 88 15.99 -3.77 -8.81
N LEU A 89 15.81 -3.50 -7.51
CA LEU A 89 15.89 -4.51 -6.45
C LEU A 89 14.79 -5.57 -6.61
N ALA A 90 13.55 -5.16 -6.91
CA ALA A 90 12.46 -6.10 -7.14
C ALA A 90 12.74 -7.02 -8.32
N SER A 91 13.30 -6.49 -9.41
CA SER A 91 13.69 -7.28 -10.56
C SER A 91 14.86 -8.22 -10.27
N LYS A 92 15.86 -7.74 -9.51
CA LYS A 92 17.06 -8.50 -9.12
C LYS A 92 16.75 -9.71 -8.25
N TYR A 93 15.82 -9.54 -7.30
CA TYR A 93 15.48 -10.55 -6.28
C TYR A 93 14.15 -11.26 -6.56
N ASP A 94 13.47 -10.95 -7.66
CA ASP A 94 12.13 -11.46 -8.02
C ASP A 94 11.10 -11.23 -6.91
N LYS A 95 11.05 -9.99 -6.36
CA LYS A 95 10.21 -9.63 -5.23
C LYS A 95 8.99 -8.79 -5.65
N LEU A 96 8.00 -8.73 -4.76
CA LEU A 96 6.91 -7.78 -4.83
C LEU A 96 7.41 -6.37 -4.46
N ILE A 97 6.63 -5.36 -4.80
CA ILE A 97 6.87 -3.96 -4.43
C ILE A 97 5.67 -3.46 -3.62
N ASP A 98 5.95 -2.75 -2.52
CA ASP A 98 4.95 -2.01 -1.77
C ASP A 98 5.56 -0.68 -1.29
N VAL A 99 5.15 0.41 -1.92
CA VAL A 99 5.70 1.75 -1.69
C VAL A 99 4.64 2.60 -0.99
N HIS A 100 5.02 3.26 0.12
CA HIS A 100 4.26 4.39 0.67
C HIS A 100 4.40 5.54 -0.33
N CYS A 101 3.50 5.57 -1.31
CA CYS A 101 3.62 6.42 -2.49
C CYS A 101 2.75 7.66 -2.34
N ASP A 102 3.37 8.84 -2.39
CA ASP A 102 2.63 10.11 -2.41
C ASP A 102 1.65 10.26 -1.22
N GLU A 103 2.04 9.80 -0.02
CA GLU A 103 1.27 9.95 1.22
C GLU A 103 1.42 11.37 1.78
N THR A 104 0.97 12.33 1.02
CA THR A 104 1.05 13.76 1.33
C THR A 104 -0.14 14.50 0.75
N ASP A 105 -0.39 15.68 1.29
CA ASP A 105 -1.41 16.60 0.78
C ASP A 105 -0.97 17.39 -0.47
N ASP A 106 0.33 17.36 -0.81
CA ASP A 106 0.87 18.08 -1.96
C ASP A 106 0.48 17.42 -3.29
N PRO A 107 -0.34 18.06 -4.15
CA PRO A 107 -0.71 17.51 -5.46
C PRO A 107 0.47 17.41 -6.45
N ASN A 108 1.63 17.97 -6.11
CA ASN A 108 2.84 17.88 -6.93
C ASN A 108 3.71 16.67 -6.54
N SER A 109 3.39 15.94 -5.47
CA SER A 109 3.92 14.60 -5.22
C SER A 109 3.30 13.65 -6.23
N ARG A 110 4.09 13.15 -7.18
CA ARG A 110 3.65 12.39 -8.36
C ARG A 110 4.54 11.18 -8.63
N TYR A 111 5.08 10.59 -7.58
CA TYR A 111 5.94 9.40 -7.71
C TYR A 111 5.17 8.17 -8.20
N VAL A 112 3.85 8.12 -7.98
CA VAL A 112 2.99 7.08 -8.54
C VAL A 112 3.05 7.04 -10.07
N GLU A 113 3.19 8.19 -10.73
CA GLU A 113 3.37 8.27 -12.18
C GLU A 113 4.69 7.62 -12.61
N LEU A 114 5.80 7.96 -11.95
CA LEU A 114 7.12 7.39 -12.24
C LEU A 114 7.14 5.89 -11.95
N LEU A 115 6.65 5.46 -10.78
CA LEU A 115 6.56 4.05 -10.39
C LEU A 115 5.78 3.24 -11.43
N SER A 116 4.63 3.77 -11.86
CA SER A 116 3.79 3.13 -12.88
C SER A 116 4.50 2.99 -14.23
N ALA A 117 5.22 4.03 -14.66
CA ALA A 117 5.97 4.02 -15.91
C ALA A 117 7.13 3.00 -15.87
N LEU A 118 7.85 2.94 -14.75
CA LEU A 118 8.94 1.98 -14.54
C LEU A 118 8.38 0.54 -14.49
N ALA A 119 7.29 0.30 -13.75
CA ALA A 119 6.62 -0.99 -13.67
C ALA A 119 6.12 -1.48 -15.03
N TYR A 120 5.53 -0.58 -15.82
CA TYR A 120 5.10 -0.86 -17.19
C TYR A 120 6.27 -1.27 -18.09
N LYS A 121 7.35 -0.50 -18.07
CA LYS A 121 8.57 -0.78 -18.86
C LYS A 121 9.22 -2.12 -18.47
N ALA A 122 9.24 -2.43 -17.19
CA ALA A 122 9.80 -3.68 -16.67
C ALA A 122 8.85 -4.89 -16.81
N GLY A 123 7.57 -4.68 -17.15
CA GLY A 123 6.57 -5.75 -17.27
C GLY A 123 6.19 -6.38 -15.92
N ILE A 124 6.38 -5.67 -14.80
CA ILE A 124 6.16 -6.19 -13.44
C ILE A 124 4.95 -5.57 -12.73
N GLY A 125 4.13 -4.81 -13.42
CA GLY A 125 3.03 -4.06 -12.83
C GLY A 125 2.13 -4.85 -11.85
N PRO A 126 1.70 -6.08 -12.14
CA PRO A 126 0.93 -6.88 -11.19
C PRO A 126 1.63 -7.17 -9.86
N LYS A 127 2.96 -7.03 -9.79
CA LYS A 127 3.76 -7.17 -8.56
C LYS A 127 3.90 -5.87 -7.76
N VAL A 128 3.42 -4.74 -8.30
CA VAL A 128 3.62 -3.40 -7.72
C VAL A 128 2.37 -2.92 -7.02
N THR A 129 2.55 -2.45 -5.79
CA THR A 129 1.54 -1.78 -4.98
C THR A 129 1.99 -0.35 -4.68
N ALA A 130 1.15 0.62 -5.02
CA ALA A 130 1.25 2.00 -4.55
C ALA A 130 0.28 2.18 -3.38
N SER A 131 0.83 2.25 -2.17
CA SER A 131 0.05 2.44 -0.94
C SER A 131 -0.20 3.93 -0.68
N HIS A 132 -1.32 4.27 -0.06
CA HIS A 132 -1.81 5.61 0.30
C HIS A 132 -2.20 6.49 -0.89
N THR A 133 -1.26 6.98 -1.66
CA THR A 133 -1.43 7.89 -2.81
C THR A 133 -2.38 9.06 -2.53
N CYS A 134 -2.29 9.65 -1.32
CA CYS A 134 -3.17 10.71 -0.82
C CYS A 134 -3.13 11.98 -1.69
N SER A 135 -1.98 12.27 -2.32
CA SER A 135 -1.81 13.40 -3.22
C SER A 135 -2.83 13.42 -4.36
N LEU A 136 -3.30 12.24 -4.80
CA LEU A 136 -4.32 12.14 -5.85
C LEU A 136 -5.66 12.74 -5.43
N GLY A 137 -5.98 12.70 -4.12
CA GLY A 137 -7.17 13.39 -3.57
C GLY A 137 -7.11 14.91 -3.68
N SER A 138 -5.91 15.47 -3.84
CA SER A 138 -5.65 16.91 -4.02
C SER A 138 -5.32 17.30 -5.47
N ALA A 139 -5.01 16.33 -6.32
CA ALA A 139 -4.63 16.53 -7.71
C ALA A 139 -5.79 17.06 -8.58
N ASP A 140 -5.47 17.82 -9.62
CA ASP A 140 -6.48 18.25 -10.58
C ASP A 140 -7.02 17.09 -11.45
N ASN A 141 -8.22 17.30 -11.99
CA ASN A 141 -8.90 16.26 -12.77
C ASN A 141 -8.21 15.97 -14.11
N ALA A 142 -7.54 16.93 -14.71
CA ALA A 142 -6.86 16.74 -16.00
C ALA A 142 -5.64 15.84 -15.83
N TYR A 143 -4.85 16.07 -14.79
CA TYR A 143 -3.74 15.18 -14.42
C TYR A 143 -4.23 13.78 -14.10
N PHE A 144 -5.23 13.65 -13.23
CA PHE A 144 -5.76 12.35 -12.84
C PHE A 144 -6.28 11.56 -14.05
N PHE A 145 -7.06 12.20 -14.94
CA PHE A 145 -7.54 11.57 -16.16
C PHE A 145 -6.41 11.08 -17.08
N HIS A 146 -5.32 11.85 -17.17
CA HIS A 146 -4.15 11.44 -17.94
C HIS A 146 -3.45 10.24 -17.27
N LEU A 147 -3.25 10.32 -15.96
CA LEU A 147 -2.59 9.27 -15.17
C LEU A 147 -3.32 7.93 -15.25
N THR A 148 -4.66 7.90 -15.21
CA THR A 148 -5.43 6.65 -15.25
C THR A 148 -5.14 5.80 -16.48
N LYS A 149 -4.77 6.39 -17.62
CA LYS A 149 -4.35 5.64 -18.81
C LYS A 149 -3.08 4.83 -18.58
N LEU A 150 -2.12 5.45 -17.90
CA LEU A 150 -0.87 4.79 -17.53
C LEU A 150 -1.11 3.70 -16.47
N LEU A 151 -1.89 4.00 -15.44
CA LEU A 151 -2.22 3.06 -14.36
C LEU A 151 -2.86 1.78 -14.91
N LYS A 152 -3.83 1.93 -15.82
CA LYS A 152 -4.48 0.80 -16.52
C LYS A 152 -3.49 -0.02 -17.34
N ALA A 153 -2.62 0.64 -18.09
CA ALA A 153 -1.63 -0.04 -18.93
C ALA A 153 -0.55 -0.75 -18.10
N ALA A 154 -0.19 -0.17 -16.97
CA ALA A 154 0.81 -0.71 -16.05
C ALA A 154 0.29 -1.86 -15.19
N HIS A 155 -1.03 -1.95 -14.96
CA HIS A 155 -1.67 -2.95 -14.09
C HIS A 155 -1.13 -2.95 -12.65
N ILE A 156 -0.74 -1.79 -12.11
CA ILE A 156 -0.33 -1.70 -10.71
C ILE A 156 -1.53 -1.74 -9.76
N ASN A 157 -1.28 -2.12 -8.52
CA ASN A 157 -2.28 -2.19 -7.46
C ASN A 157 -2.20 -0.95 -6.57
N PHE A 158 -3.31 -0.61 -5.95
CA PHE A 158 -3.41 0.43 -4.93
C PHE A 158 -3.84 -0.17 -3.60
N ALA A 159 -3.26 0.34 -2.51
CA ALA A 159 -3.71 0.04 -1.15
C ALA A 159 -4.08 1.35 -0.44
N CYS A 160 -5.34 1.52 -0.07
CA CYS A 160 -5.82 2.68 0.66
C CYS A 160 -5.95 2.33 2.15
N ALA A 161 -5.42 3.19 3.03
CA ALA A 161 -5.54 3.11 4.47
C ALA A 161 -6.41 4.28 4.99
N PRO A 162 -7.75 4.19 4.87
CA PRO A 162 -8.63 5.35 4.99
C PRO A 162 -8.62 5.97 6.39
N THR A 163 -8.52 5.20 7.45
CA THR A 163 -8.52 5.71 8.83
C THR A 163 -7.25 6.44 9.18
N GLU A 164 -6.11 5.89 8.78
CA GLU A 164 -4.79 6.52 8.95
C GLU A 164 -4.72 7.83 8.17
N ASN A 165 -5.03 7.76 6.89
CA ASN A 165 -4.93 8.92 6.00
C ASN A 165 -5.90 10.03 6.38
N LEU A 166 -7.13 9.71 6.84
CA LEU A 166 -8.07 10.71 7.35
C LEU A 166 -7.50 11.48 8.56
N TYR A 167 -6.73 10.80 9.40
CA TYR A 167 -6.12 11.40 10.59
C TYR A 167 -4.84 12.18 10.25
N LEU A 168 -3.97 11.63 9.39
CA LEU A 168 -2.68 12.23 9.08
C LEU A 168 -2.77 13.39 8.09
N GLN A 169 -3.68 13.33 7.12
CA GLN A 169 -3.80 14.33 6.07
C GLN A 169 -4.68 15.53 6.49
N GLY A 170 -4.57 16.65 5.79
CA GLY A 170 -5.35 17.86 6.04
C GLY A 170 -5.03 18.58 7.35
N ARG A 171 -3.93 18.28 8.01
CA ARG A 171 -3.55 18.90 9.28
C ARG A 171 -3.22 20.39 9.12
N GLN A 172 -2.70 20.78 7.97
CA GLN A 172 -2.37 22.16 7.65
C GLN A 172 -3.53 22.94 7.03
N ASP A 173 -4.63 22.27 6.68
CA ASP A 173 -5.83 22.93 6.19
C ASP A 173 -6.53 23.70 7.31
N THR A 174 -7.12 24.83 6.96
CA THR A 174 -8.05 25.55 7.82
C THR A 174 -9.44 24.91 7.68
N PHE A 175 -10.38 25.52 6.99
CA PHE A 175 -11.67 24.97 6.62
C PHE A 175 -12.04 25.38 5.18
N PRO A 176 -12.67 24.47 4.39
CA PRO A 176 -12.95 23.05 4.68
C PRO A 176 -11.67 22.21 4.71
N LYS A 177 -11.64 21.18 5.57
CA LYS A 177 -10.56 20.20 5.56
C LYS A 177 -10.78 19.18 4.44
N ARG A 178 -9.70 18.77 3.77
CA ARG A 178 -9.73 17.70 2.76
C ARG A 178 -10.01 16.34 3.42
N ARG A 179 -10.46 15.38 2.64
CA ARG A 179 -10.71 14.01 3.14
C ARG A 179 -9.45 13.17 3.32
N GLY A 180 -8.35 13.57 2.68
CA GLY A 180 -7.01 13.02 2.88
C GLY A 180 -6.77 11.61 2.34
N ILE A 181 -7.70 11.02 1.59
CA ILE A 181 -7.53 9.71 0.95
C ILE A 181 -7.33 9.82 -0.56
N THR A 182 -6.81 8.75 -1.16
CA THR A 182 -6.75 8.61 -2.62
C THR A 182 -8.16 8.56 -3.25
N ARG A 183 -8.23 8.67 -4.57
CA ARG A 183 -9.50 8.65 -5.35
C ARG A 183 -10.01 7.23 -5.57
N VAL A 184 -10.42 6.55 -4.49
CA VAL A 184 -10.84 5.13 -4.51
C VAL A 184 -11.94 4.87 -5.54
N LYS A 185 -12.99 5.72 -5.57
CA LYS A 185 -14.12 5.57 -6.49
C LYS A 185 -13.66 5.65 -7.94
N GLU A 186 -12.97 6.71 -8.31
CA GLU A 186 -12.56 6.96 -9.68
C GLU A 186 -11.49 5.96 -10.16
N LEU A 187 -10.60 5.49 -9.28
CA LEU A 187 -9.66 4.42 -9.59
C LEU A 187 -10.40 3.11 -9.89
N THR A 188 -11.39 2.77 -9.06
CA THR A 188 -12.23 1.57 -9.25
C THR A 188 -13.04 1.65 -10.54
N GLU A 189 -13.70 2.77 -10.82
CA GLU A 189 -14.42 3.02 -12.08
C GLU A 189 -13.49 2.95 -13.31
N ALA A 190 -12.24 3.35 -13.16
CA ALA A 190 -11.23 3.20 -14.19
C ALA A 190 -10.75 1.75 -14.39
N GLY A 191 -11.14 0.81 -13.52
CA GLY A 191 -10.73 -0.60 -13.56
C GLY A 191 -9.32 -0.85 -13.01
N VAL A 192 -8.81 0.04 -12.16
CA VAL A 192 -7.57 -0.14 -11.41
C VAL A 192 -7.87 -0.97 -10.16
N ASN A 193 -7.00 -1.91 -9.82
CA ASN A 193 -7.16 -2.71 -8.60
C ASN A 193 -6.89 -1.86 -7.36
N VAL A 194 -7.91 -1.69 -6.52
CA VAL A 194 -7.81 -1.00 -5.22
C VAL A 194 -8.13 -1.99 -4.12
N SER A 195 -7.29 -2.07 -3.11
CA SER A 195 -7.50 -2.82 -1.87
C SER A 195 -7.42 -1.89 -0.66
N LEU A 196 -7.83 -2.38 0.51
CA LEU A 196 -7.79 -1.62 1.75
C LEU A 196 -6.81 -2.24 2.73
N GLY A 197 -6.18 -1.39 3.53
CA GLY A 197 -5.32 -1.73 4.65
C GLY A 197 -5.77 -1.04 5.95
N GLN A 198 -5.43 -1.64 7.09
CA GLN A 198 -5.61 -0.99 8.39
C GLN A 198 -4.53 0.07 8.60
N ASP A 199 -3.31 -0.22 8.14
CA ASP A 199 -2.09 0.51 8.45
C ASP A 199 -1.70 0.35 9.92
N SER A 200 -1.68 1.43 10.68
CA SER A 200 -1.28 1.46 12.08
C SER A 200 -2.33 0.82 13.02
N MET A 201 -1.84 0.09 14.02
CA MET A 201 -2.67 -0.50 15.07
C MET A 201 -2.13 -0.11 16.44
N GLN A 202 -2.77 0.89 17.08
CA GLN A 202 -2.44 1.37 18.43
C GLN A 202 -0.97 1.82 18.57
N ASP A 203 -0.48 2.52 17.58
CA ASP A 203 0.85 3.08 17.52
C ASP A 203 0.83 4.63 17.47
N PRO A 204 2.00 5.30 17.44
CA PRO A 204 2.07 6.76 17.47
C PRO A 204 1.42 7.46 16.26
N TRP A 205 1.30 6.79 15.11
CA TRP A 205 0.65 7.37 13.92
C TRP A 205 -0.87 7.29 13.99
N TYR A 206 -1.42 6.14 14.44
CA TYR A 206 -2.85 5.99 14.59
C TYR A 206 -3.23 5.13 15.82
N PRO A 207 -3.57 5.77 16.96
CA PRO A 207 -3.79 5.05 18.22
C PRO A 207 -5.10 4.28 18.30
N LEU A 208 -6.05 4.47 17.37
CA LEU A 208 -7.38 3.82 17.38
C LEU A 208 -7.48 2.58 16.49
N GLY A 209 -6.42 2.23 15.75
CA GLY A 209 -6.40 1.04 14.89
C GLY A 209 -6.59 -0.24 15.69
N ASN A 210 -7.47 -1.13 15.23
CA ASN A 210 -7.83 -2.37 15.95
C ASN A 210 -7.91 -3.61 15.04
N GLY A 211 -7.56 -3.47 13.76
CA GLY A 211 -7.60 -4.56 12.77
C GLY A 211 -9.00 -4.94 12.27
N ASN A 212 -10.04 -4.20 12.65
CA ASN A 212 -11.40 -4.44 12.15
C ASN A 212 -11.55 -3.94 10.70
N MET A 213 -11.39 -4.83 9.75
CA MET A 213 -11.45 -4.49 8.33
C MET A 213 -12.86 -4.08 7.85
N MET A 214 -13.93 -4.49 8.54
CA MET A 214 -15.29 -4.01 8.24
C MET A 214 -15.43 -2.53 8.59
N LEU A 215 -14.82 -2.08 9.68
CA LEU A 215 -14.74 -0.66 10.03
C LEU A 215 -13.96 0.14 8.97
N ILE A 216 -12.86 -0.42 8.46
CA ILE A 216 -12.07 0.21 7.38
C ILE A 216 -12.92 0.34 6.11
N LEU A 217 -13.72 -0.67 5.79
CA LEU A 217 -14.64 -0.65 4.67
C LEU A 217 -15.71 0.44 4.83
N ASP A 218 -16.31 0.56 6.00
CA ASP A 218 -17.29 1.60 6.32
C ASP A 218 -16.70 3.01 6.11
N TYR A 219 -15.49 3.26 6.62
CA TYR A 219 -14.81 4.54 6.42
C TYR A 219 -14.58 4.86 4.94
N VAL A 220 -14.11 3.91 4.15
CA VAL A 220 -13.85 4.19 2.73
C VAL A 220 -15.13 4.47 1.95
N LEU A 221 -16.22 3.77 2.22
CA LEU A 221 -17.52 4.02 1.60
C LEU A 221 -18.00 5.46 1.85
N HIS A 222 -17.87 5.93 3.09
CA HIS A 222 -18.21 7.31 3.47
C HIS A 222 -17.26 8.33 2.82
N LEU A 223 -15.95 8.11 2.92
CA LEU A 223 -14.95 9.06 2.42
C LEU A 223 -14.94 9.17 0.90
N ALA A 224 -15.11 8.06 0.19
CA ALA A 224 -15.17 8.01 -1.27
C ALA A 224 -16.57 8.28 -1.84
N GLN A 225 -17.58 8.47 -0.97
CA GLN A 225 -19.00 8.70 -1.36
C GLN A 225 -19.56 7.56 -2.24
N MET A 226 -19.33 6.33 -1.82
CA MET A 226 -19.79 5.11 -2.48
C MET A 226 -20.96 4.51 -1.70
N MET A 227 -22.18 5.03 -1.93
CA MET A 227 -23.39 4.73 -1.13
C MET A 227 -24.56 4.21 -1.96
N SER A 228 -24.36 3.89 -3.24
CA SER A 228 -25.39 3.15 -3.99
C SER A 228 -25.42 1.69 -3.53
N PHE A 229 -26.56 1.01 -3.70
CA PHE A 229 -26.67 -0.41 -3.35
C PHE A 229 -25.63 -1.26 -4.07
N GLU A 230 -25.38 -0.98 -5.35
CA GLU A 230 -24.37 -1.69 -6.14
C GLU A 230 -22.96 -1.48 -5.60
N GLU A 231 -22.60 -0.23 -5.22
CA GLU A 231 -21.29 0.07 -4.63
C GLU A 231 -21.08 -0.62 -3.27
N ILE A 232 -22.13 -0.66 -2.43
CA ILE A 232 -22.08 -1.34 -1.14
C ILE A 232 -21.94 -2.85 -1.33
N ASP A 233 -22.74 -3.47 -2.20
CA ASP A 233 -22.67 -4.90 -2.48
C ASP A 233 -21.30 -5.33 -3.05
N ASP A 234 -20.69 -4.48 -3.87
CA ASP A 234 -19.38 -4.73 -4.46
C ASP A 234 -18.20 -4.43 -3.51
N ALA A 235 -18.42 -3.67 -2.44
CA ALA A 235 -17.34 -3.13 -1.59
C ALA A 235 -16.50 -4.20 -0.88
N LEU A 236 -17.07 -5.37 -0.57
CA LEU A 236 -16.27 -6.49 -0.01
C LEU A 236 -15.11 -6.92 -0.91
N LYS A 237 -15.16 -6.63 -2.20
CA LYS A 237 -14.06 -6.92 -3.12
C LYS A 237 -12.76 -6.22 -2.69
N PHE A 238 -12.83 -5.03 -2.09
CA PHE A 238 -11.65 -4.30 -1.60
C PHE A 238 -10.89 -5.07 -0.53
N LEU A 239 -11.59 -5.81 0.32
CA LEU A 239 -10.99 -6.62 1.40
C LEU A 239 -10.68 -8.05 0.99
N THR A 240 -11.28 -8.55 -0.07
CA THR A 240 -11.24 -9.96 -0.48
C THR A 240 -10.45 -10.14 -1.78
N VAL A 241 -11.12 -10.16 -2.90
CA VAL A 241 -10.53 -10.45 -4.22
C VAL A 241 -9.44 -9.45 -4.59
N ASN A 242 -9.67 -8.16 -4.35
CA ASN A 242 -8.71 -7.12 -4.65
C ASN A 242 -7.50 -7.20 -3.71
N GLY A 243 -7.74 -7.44 -2.41
CA GLY A 243 -6.68 -7.69 -1.44
C GLY A 243 -5.81 -8.88 -1.85
N ALA A 244 -6.43 -10.01 -2.23
CA ALA A 244 -5.71 -11.18 -2.72
C ALA A 244 -4.88 -10.87 -3.98
N THR A 245 -5.41 -10.06 -4.90
CA THR A 245 -4.68 -9.59 -6.09
C THR A 245 -3.46 -8.76 -5.71
N THR A 246 -3.63 -7.77 -4.82
CA THR A 246 -2.55 -6.92 -4.30
C THR A 246 -1.45 -7.72 -3.61
N LEU A 247 -1.83 -8.79 -2.91
CA LEU A 247 -0.89 -9.68 -2.23
C LEU A 247 -0.24 -10.72 -3.16
N GLY A 248 -0.62 -10.77 -4.45
CA GLY A 248 -0.15 -11.81 -5.37
C GLY A 248 -0.68 -13.22 -5.05
N LEU A 249 -1.82 -13.31 -4.33
CA LEU A 249 -2.42 -14.56 -3.88
C LEU A 249 -3.72 -14.91 -4.61
N ARG A 250 -4.03 -14.22 -5.71
CA ARG A 250 -5.33 -14.35 -6.42
C ARG A 250 -5.64 -15.79 -6.83
N ASP A 251 -4.64 -16.54 -7.28
CA ASP A 251 -4.82 -17.93 -7.74
C ASP A 251 -5.11 -18.89 -6.57
N MET A 252 -4.66 -18.54 -5.36
CA MET A 252 -4.88 -19.30 -4.14
C MET A 252 -6.14 -18.89 -3.39
N TYR A 253 -6.80 -17.80 -3.80
CA TYR A 253 -7.92 -17.22 -3.10
C TYR A 253 -9.26 -17.57 -3.75
N GLY A 254 -10.28 -17.88 -2.91
CA GLY A 254 -11.67 -18.09 -3.32
C GLY A 254 -12.26 -19.40 -2.77
N LEU A 255 -13.58 -19.46 -2.74
CA LEU A 255 -14.34 -20.65 -2.32
C LEU A 255 -14.51 -21.60 -3.52
N GLU A 256 -13.43 -22.28 -3.88
CA GLU A 256 -13.39 -23.20 -5.02
C GLU A 256 -12.71 -24.52 -4.60
N THR A 257 -13.13 -25.62 -5.22
CA THR A 257 -12.51 -26.95 -4.96
C THR A 257 -11.01 -26.91 -5.29
N GLY A 258 -10.19 -27.32 -4.33
CA GLY A 258 -8.73 -27.35 -4.47
C GLY A 258 -8.00 -26.12 -3.95
N LYS A 259 -8.73 -25.06 -3.56
CA LYS A 259 -8.16 -23.88 -2.89
C LYS A 259 -8.20 -24.01 -1.36
N PRO A 260 -7.32 -23.31 -0.63
CA PRO A 260 -7.40 -23.23 0.83
C PRO A 260 -8.76 -22.72 1.31
N ALA A 261 -9.30 -23.31 2.37
CA ALA A 261 -10.59 -22.91 2.95
C ALA A 261 -10.43 -21.70 3.88
N ASN A 262 -10.01 -20.57 3.33
CA ASN A 262 -9.85 -19.30 4.05
C ASN A 262 -11.11 -18.46 3.90
N PHE A 263 -11.98 -18.46 4.90
CA PHE A 263 -13.22 -17.68 4.90
C PHE A 263 -13.62 -17.26 6.31
N ILE A 264 -14.42 -16.20 6.38
CA ILE A 264 -15.12 -15.76 7.60
C ILE A 264 -16.63 -15.95 7.39
N VAL A 265 -17.32 -16.28 8.48
CA VAL A 265 -18.78 -16.28 8.52
C VAL A 265 -19.22 -15.06 9.30
N LEU A 266 -20.01 -14.21 8.67
CA LEU A 266 -20.61 -13.03 9.30
C LEU A 266 -22.02 -13.38 9.80
N ASP A 267 -22.42 -12.84 10.96
CA ASP A 267 -23.78 -12.97 11.48
C ASP A 267 -24.70 -11.93 10.81
N ALA A 268 -24.82 -12.04 9.49
CA ALA A 268 -25.61 -11.14 8.66
C ALA A 268 -26.11 -11.89 7.41
N ASP A 269 -27.29 -11.49 6.92
CA ASP A 269 -27.90 -12.04 5.70
C ASP A 269 -27.53 -11.27 4.42
N SER A 270 -26.90 -10.14 4.57
CA SER A 270 -26.39 -9.30 3.48
C SER A 270 -25.23 -8.44 3.96
N LEU A 271 -24.43 -7.92 3.03
CA LEU A 271 -23.37 -6.96 3.37
C LEU A 271 -23.93 -5.68 3.98
N PHE A 272 -25.14 -5.29 3.57
CA PHE A 272 -25.81 -4.11 4.12
C PHE A 272 -26.12 -4.24 5.62
N ASN A 273 -26.28 -5.47 6.12
CA ASN A 273 -26.58 -5.80 7.51
C ASN A 273 -25.34 -6.25 8.32
N ALA A 274 -24.19 -6.37 7.68
CA ALA A 274 -22.92 -6.76 8.29
C ALA A 274 -22.19 -5.55 8.87
#